data_0bba0056a6c238675b93120e72da6c96
#
_entry.id   0bba0056a6c238675b93120e72da6c96
#
_cell.length_a   1.000
_cell.length_b   1.000
_cell.length_c   1.000
_cell.angle_alpha   90.00
_cell.angle_beta   90.00
_cell.angle_gamma   90.00
#
_symmetry.space_group_name_H-M   'P 1'
#
loop_
_entity.id
_entity.type
_entity.pdbx_description
1 polymer ?
#
loop_
_entity_poly.entity_id
_entity_poly.type
_entity_poly.pdbx_seq_one_letter_code
_entity_poly.pdbx_strand_id
1 'polypeptide(L)'
;CLFHQVEGIYINEKVSFAELKGCLEYFVKQMFGSKKKMRFRPSYFPFTEPSAEVDIYWGLETETDHRITKGTGWLEIMGCGMVDPNVLQNCNIDSEKYTGYAFGLGLERIAMLIYQIPDIRLFFENDVRFLNQFK
;
A
#
# COMPACT_ATOMS: atom_id res chain seq x y z
N CYS A 1 -2.85 -9.73 17.95
CA CYS A 1 -3.20 -9.73 16.54
C CYS A 1 -1.91 -9.80 15.72
N LEU A 2 -1.84 -10.72 14.77
CA LEU A 2 -0.72 -10.88 13.83
C LEU A 2 -1.13 -10.31 12.47
N PHE A 3 -0.23 -9.61 11.79
CA PHE A 3 -0.39 -9.20 10.39
C PHE A 3 0.98 -9.09 9.73
N HIS A 4 1.02 -9.15 8.42
CA HIS A 4 2.26 -9.05 7.65
C HIS A 4 2.26 -7.79 6.80
N GLN A 5 3.43 -7.18 6.68
CA GLN A 5 3.65 -6.03 5.81
C GLN A 5 4.74 -6.35 4.78
N VAL A 6 4.54 -5.82 3.58
CA VAL A 6 5.59 -5.72 2.56
C VAL A 6 5.99 -4.27 2.50
N GLU A 7 7.26 -4.02 2.72
CA GLU A 7 7.80 -2.66 2.71
C GLU A 7 8.96 -2.57 1.72
N GLY A 8 9.07 -1.43 1.07
CA GLY A 8 10.14 -1.15 0.14
C GLY A 8 10.73 0.23 0.38
N ILE A 9 12.04 0.32 0.16
CA ILE A 9 12.77 1.58 0.14
C ILE A 9 13.67 1.60 -1.09
N TYR A 10 13.71 2.73 -1.77
CA TYR A 10 14.60 2.98 -2.90
C TYR A 10 15.35 4.28 -2.68
N ILE A 11 16.67 4.22 -2.76
CA ILE A 11 17.57 5.36 -2.55
C ILE A 11 18.51 5.46 -3.75
N ASN A 12 18.57 6.64 -4.35
CA ASN A 12 19.50 6.93 -5.44
C ASN A 12 19.72 8.45 -5.54
N GLU A 13 20.56 8.87 -6.48
CA GLU A 13 20.73 10.29 -6.77
C GLU A 13 19.45 10.86 -7.41
N LYS A 14 18.98 12.01 -6.87
CA LYS A 14 17.87 12.80 -7.42
C LYS A 14 16.53 12.05 -7.59
N VAL A 15 16.25 11.07 -6.72
CA VAL A 15 14.96 10.39 -6.70
C VAL A 15 13.85 11.38 -6.36
N SER A 16 12.72 11.30 -7.09
CA SER A 16 11.60 12.23 -6.96
C SER A 16 10.32 11.56 -6.49
N PHE A 17 9.39 12.37 -5.97
CA PHE A 17 8.05 11.91 -5.63
C PHE A 17 7.26 11.48 -6.87
N ALA A 18 7.56 12.03 -8.05
CA ALA A 18 6.98 11.61 -9.31
C ALA A 18 7.37 10.17 -9.69
N GLU A 19 8.63 9.78 -9.42
CA GLU A 19 9.09 8.40 -9.62
C GLU A 19 8.38 7.42 -8.67
N LEU A 20 8.21 7.81 -7.40
CA LEU A 20 7.41 7.04 -6.46
C LEU A 20 5.98 6.82 -6.97
N LYS A 21 5.31 7.89 -7.42
CA LYS A 21 3.96 7.80 -8.00
C LYS A 21 3.92 6.84 -9.18
N GLY A 22 4.85 6.96 -10.12
CA GLY A 22 4.93 6.08 -11.29
C GLY A 22 5.12 4.61 -10.91
N CYS A 23 5.99 4.33 -9.94
CA CYS A 23 6.22 2.98 -9.42
C CYS A 23 4.93 2.39 -8.82
N LEU A 24 4.23 3.15 -7.99
CA LEU A 24 3.01 2.68 -7.33
C LEU A 24 1.81 2.58 -8.30
N GLU A 25 1.74 3.45 -9.29
CA GLU A 25 0.75 3.30 -10.38
C GLU A 25 0.98 2.01 -11.18
N TYR A 26 2.21 1.69 -11.50
CA TYR A 26 2.56 0.44 -12.14
C TYR A 26 2.17 -0.76 -11.29
N PHE A 27 2.49 -0.74 -9.99
CA PHE A 27 2.09 -1.79 -9.05
C PHE A 27 0.56 -2.00 -9.04
N VAL A 28 -0.22 -0.92 -8.89
CA VAL A 28 -1.68 -1.01 -8.86
C VAL A 28 -2.24 -1.60 -10.16
N LYS A 29 -1.70 -1.20 -11.31
CA LYS A 29 -2.11 -1.74 -12.62
C LYS A 29 -1.81 -3.23 -12.75
N GLN A 30 -0.67 -3.68 -12.25
CA GLN A 30 -0.30 -5.11 -12.28
C GLN A 30 -1.16 -5.95 -11.34
N MET A 31 -1.45 -5.45 -10.13
CA MET A 31 -2.18 -6.20 -9.12
C MET A 31 -3.71 -6.18 -9.31
N PHE A 32 -4.27 -5.07 -9.77
CA PHE A 32 -5.72 -4.85 -9.80
C PHE A 32 -6.27 -4.58 -11.21
N GLY A 33 -5.42 -4.56 -12.22
CA GLY A 33 -5.78 -4.31 -13.61
C GLY A 33 -5.64 -2.86 -14.05
N SER A 34 -5.40 -2.67 -15.35
CA SER A 34 -5.05 -1.38 -15.96
C SER A 34 -6.16 -0.31 -15.87
N LYS A 35 -7.40 -0.73 -15.66
CA LYS A 35 -8.57 0.17 -15.55
C LYS A 35 -8.87 0.62 -14.13
N LYS A 36 -8.17 0.08 -13.13
CA LYS A 36 -8.40 0.43 -11.72
C LYS A 36 -7.99 1.88 -11.47
N LYS A 37 -8.92 2.69 -10.97
CA LYS A 37 -8.64 4.08 -10.58
C LYS A 37 -7.93 4.10 -9.24
N MET A 38 -6.91 4.96 -9.14
CA MET A 38 -6.20 5.21 -7.89
C MET A 38 -6.07 6.71 -7.63
N ARG A 39 -5.80 7.05 -6.37
CA ARG A 39 -5.49 8.41 -5.95
C ARG A 39 -4.45 8.41 -4.84
N PHE A 40 -3.70 9.51 -4.76
CA PHE A 40 -2.81 9.81 -3.64
C PHE A 40 -3.50 10.83 -2.74
N ARG A 41 -3.59 10.52 -1.46
CA ARG A 41 -4.07 11.41 -0.41
C ARG A 41 -2.91 11.88 0.45
N PRO A 42 -2.73 13.18 0.72
CA PRO A 42 -1.74 13.64 1.69
C PRO A 42 -1.93 12.93 3.04
N SER A 43 -0.81 12.55 3.64
CA SER A 43 -0.77 11.88 4.94
C SER A 43 0.47 12.30 5.71
N TYR A 44 0.63 11.77 6.91
CA TYR A 44 1.80 11.98 7.74
C TYR A 44 2.37 10.66 8.25
N PHE A 45 3.68 10.50 8.06
CA PHE A 45 4.48 9.45 8.70
C PHE A 45 5.75 10.08 9.27
N PRO A 46 6.24 9.61 10.44
CA PRO A 46 7.35 10.28 11.13
C PRO A 46 8.71 10.19 10.40
N PHE A 47 8.84 9.32 9.42
CA PHE A 47 10.09 9.04 8.71
C PHE A 47 10.05 9.40 7.22
N THR A 48 8.95 10.02 6.76
CA THR A 48 8.80 10.49 5.37
C THR A 48 8.18 11.89 5.31
N GLU A 49 8.62 12.70 4.31
CA GLU A 49 8.09 14.02 4.00
C GLU A 49 8.42 14.38 2.53
N PRO A 50 7.44 14.65 1.66
CA PRO A 50 6.00 14.50 1.84
C PRO A 50 5.57 13.03 1.95
N SER A 51 4.45 12.81 2.61
CA SER A 51 3.84 11.50 2.78
C SER A 51 2.47 11.43 2.13
N ALA A 52 2.09 10.26 1.68
CA ALA A 52 0.78 10.02 1.10
C ALA A 52 0.26 8.61 1.41
N GLU A 53 -1.04 8.49 1.41
CA GLU A 53 -1.74 7.21 1.35
C GLU A 53 -2.26 6.98 -0.06
N VAL A 54 -2.23 5.74 -0.50
CA VAL A 54 -2.72 5.32 -1.82
C VAL A 54 -4.04 4.61 -1.63
N ASP A 55 -5.07 5.15 -2.28
CA ASP A 55 -6.39 4.53 -2.34
C ASP A 55 -6.67 4.04 -3.75
N ILE A 56 -7.39 2.92 -3.85
CA ILE A 56 -7.99 2.44 -5.10
C ILE A 56 -9.51 2.59 -5.05
N TYR A 57 -10.13 2.87 -6.19
CA TYR A 57 -11.58 2.86 -6.30
C TYR A 57 -12.06 1.42 -6.45
N TRP A 58 -12.74 0.94 -5.41
CA TRP A 58 -13.28 -0.42 -5.37
C TRP A 58 -14.67 -0.50 -5.98
N GLY A 59 -15.52 0.48 -5.69
CA GLY A 59 -16.90 0.56 -6.12
C GLY A 59 -17.89 0.60 -4.97
N LEU A 60 -19.17 0.70 -5.31
CA LEU A 60 -20.30 0.73 -4.38
C LEU A 60 -21.48 -0.10 -4.92
N GLU A 61 -21.18 -1.19 -5.65
CA GLU A 61 -22.20 -1.98 -6.34
C GLU A 61 -22.94 -2.94 -5.41
N THR A 62 -22.28 -3.39 -4.33
CA THR A 62 -22.84 -4.36 -3.38
C THR A 62 -22.85 -3.80 -1.95
N GLU A 63 -23.66 -4.40 -1.07
CA GLU A 63 -23.63 -4.07 0.36
C GLU A 63 -22.25 -4.33 0.99
N THR A 64 -21.55 -5.37 0.50
CA THR A 64 -20.19 -5.65 0.92
C THR A 64 -19.25 -4.53 0.53
N ASP A 65 -19.37 -3.98 -0.68
CA ASP A 65 -18.57 -2.84 -1.14
C ASP A 65 -18.82 -1.60 -0.26
N HIS A 66 -20.07 -1.32 0.05
CA HIS A 66 -20.44 -0.23 0.98
C HIS A 66 -19.80 -0.41 2.36
N ARG A 67 -19.81 -1.63 2.88
CA ARG A 67 -19.23 -1.95 4.19
C ARG A 67 -17.72 -1.79 4.22
N ILE A 68 -16.99 -2.39 3.26
CA ILE A 68 -15.53 -2.38 3.23
C ILE A 68 -14.96 -1.02 2.88
N THR A 69 -15.66 -0.22 2.07
CA THR A 69 -15.26 1.14 1.69
C THR A 69 -15.82 2.21 2.63
N LYS A 70 -16.58 1.82 3.66
CA LYS A 70 -17.30 2.75 4.56
C LYS A 70 -18.19 3.74 3.77
N GLY A 71 -18.79 3.28 2.69
CA GLY A 71 -19.67 4.07 1.83
C GLY A 71 -18.97 5.04 0.88
N THR A 72 -17.64 5.08 0.84
CA THR A 72 -16.88 6.02 0.00
C THR A 72 -16.57 5.48 -1.39
N GLY A 73 -16.59 4.18 -1.57
CA GLY A 73 -16.12 3.49 -2.77
C GLY A 73 -14.59 3.39 -2.89
N TRP A 74 -13.85 4.02 -1.98
CA TRP A 74 -12.39 4.01 -1.96
C TRP A 74 -11.83 3.14 -0.85
N LEU A 75 -10.76 2.42 -1.16
CA LEU A 75 -10.01 1.61 -0.21
C LEU A 75 -8.55 2.04 -0.17
N GLU A 76 -8.08 2.37 1.01
CA GLU A 76 -6.65 2.54 1.27
C GLU A 76 -5.94 1.20 1.18
N ILE A 77 -4.86 1.15 0.40
CA ILE A 77 -4.07 -0.08 0.19
C ILE A 77 -2.64 0.03 0.70
N MET A 78 -2.06 1.22 0.76
CA MET A 78 -0.67 1.41 1.21
C MET A 78 -0.40 2.85 1.65
N GLY A 79 0.66 3.01 2.46
CA GLY A 79 1.31 4.28 2.74
C GLY A 79 2.61 4.43 1.96
N CYS A 80 2.99 5.67 1.67
CA CYS A 80 4.25 5.97 0.97
C CYS A 80 4.74 7.39 1.27
N GLY A 81 5.97 7.69 0.88
CA GLY A 81 6.52 9.03 0.99
C GLY A 81 7.99 9.11 0.62
N MET A 82 8.49 10.34 0.54
CA MET A 82 9.93 10.58 0.41
C MET A 82 10.60 10.37 1.76
N VAL A 83 11.73 9.67 1.75
CA VAL A 83 12.50 9.40 2.97
C VAL A 83 13.02 10.71 3.56
N ASP A 84 12.79 10.93 4.86
CA ASP A 84 13.29 12.12 5.56
C ASP A 84 14.83 12.14 5.52
N PRO A 85 15.45 13.27 5.17
CA PRO A 85 16.92 13.40 5.16
C PRO A 85 17.61 12.98 6.46
N ASN A 86 16.96 13.16 7.61
CA ASN A 86 17.49 12.70 8.91
C ASN A 86 17.62 11.17 8.98
N VAL A 87 16.72 10.43 8.34
CA VAL A 87 16.80 8.96 8.25
C VAL A 87 18.06 8.56 7.47
N LEU A 88 18.32 9.22 6.32
CA LEU A 88 19.52 8.97 5.51
C LEU A 88 20.79 9.27 6.31
N GLN A 89 20.83 10.42 7.00
CA GLN A 89 21.98 10.83 7.82
C GLN A 89 22.27 9.84 8.96
N ASN A 90 21.22 9.34 9.63
CA ASN A 90 21.35 8.33 10.68
C ASN A 90 21.91 6.99 10.14
N CYS A 91 21.76 6.74 8.85
CA CYS A 91 22.33 5.59 8.15
C CYS A 91 23.70 5.88 7.51
N ASN A 92 24.32 7.04 7.79
CA ASN A 92 25.56 7.51 7.17
C ASN A 92 25.47 7.65 5.64
N ILE A 93 24.30 8.00 5.13
CA ILE A 93 24.06 8.30 3.71
C ILE A 93 24.01 9.81 3.55
N ASP A 94 24.76 10.34 2.58
CA ASP A 94 24.82 11.76 2.29
C ASP A 94 23.48 12.26 1.71
N SER A 95 22.69 12.95 2.54
CA SER A 95 21.36 13.45 2.18
C SER A 95 21.38 14.64 1.20
N GLU A 96 22.55 15.25 0.96
CA GLU A 96 22.73 16.27 -0.06
C GLU A 96 22.87 15.64 -1.46
N LYS A 97 23.38 14.42 -1.53
CA LYS A 97 23.60 13.69 -2.77
C LYS A 97 22.46 12.72 -3.09
N TYR A 98 21.96 12.04 -2.08
CA TYR A 98 20.97 10.97 -2.22
C TYR A 98 19.60 11.39 -1.67
N THR A 99 18.59 10.97 -2.38
CA THR A 99 17.20 11.03 -1.94
C THR A 99 16.57 9.65 -2.06
N GLY A 100 15.42 9.43 -1.47
CA GLY A 100 14.77 8.14 -1.57
C GLY A 100 13.28 8.22 -1.33
N TYR A 101 12.58 7.16 -1.68
CA TYR A 101 11.20 6.96 -1.31
C TYR A 101 11.01 5.61 -0.62
N ALA A 102 9.95 5.53 0.17
CA ALA A 102 9.53 4.32 0.84
C ALA A 102 8.04 4.10 0.65
N PHE A 103 7.62 2.84 0.71
CA PHE A 103 6.22 2.45 0.72
C PHE A 103 6.01 1.21 1.58
N GLY A 104 4.81 1.07 2.13
CA GLY A 104 4.43 -0.10 2.92
C GLY A 104 2.97 -0.46 2.70
N LEU A 105 2.68 -1.76 2.63
CA LEU A 105 1.33 -2.29 2.45
C LEU A 105 1.11 -3.53 3.33
N GLY A 106 -0.15 -3.70 3.76
CA GLY A 106 -0.57 -4.91 4.47
C GLY A 106 -0.81 -6.06 3.51
N LEU A 107 -0.08 -7.16 3.68
CA LEU A 107 -0.19 -8.35 2.81
C LEU A 107 -1.59 -8.94 2.83
N GLU A 108 -2.18 -9.09 4.02
CA GLU A 108 -3.53 -9.63 4.18
C GLU A 108 -4.58 -8.76 3.51
N ARG A 109 -4.43 -7.43 3.56
CA ARG A 109 -5.37 -6.51 2.90
C ARG A 109 -5.37 -6.71 1.38
N ILE A 110 -4.21 -6.81 0.77
CA ILE A 110 -4.08 -7.08 -0.66
C ILE A 110 -4.66 -8.45 -1.01
N ALA A 111 -4.35 -9.48 -0.23
CA ALA A 111 -4.88 -10.83 -0.44
C ALA A 111 -6.41 -10.88 -0.29
N MET A 112 -6.97 -10.19 0.70
CA MET A 112 -8.44 -10.09 0.87
C MET A 112 -9.10 -9.50 -0.38
N LEU A 113 -8.51 -8.46 -0.97
CA LEU A 113 -9.04 -7.83 -2.17
C LEU A 113 -8.97 -8.74 -3.39
N ILE A 114 -7.81 -9.38 -3.61
CA ILE A 114 -7.60 -10.26 -4.78
C ILE A 114 -8.48 -11.51 -4.71
N TYR A 115 -8.56 -12.14 -3.54
CA TYR A 115 -9.28 -13.41 -3.34
C TYR A 115 -10.70 -13.21 -2.79
N GLN A 116 -11.17 -11.97 -2.66
CA GLN A 116 -12.50 -11.62 -2.15
C GLN A 116 -12.81 -12.24 -0.77
N ILE A 117 -11.80 -12.24 0.10
CA ILE A 117 -11.91 -12.77 1.47
C ILE A 117 -12.58 -11.71 2.35
N PRO A 118 -13.72 -12.01 3.00
CA PRO A 118 -14.52 -10.99 3.69
C PRO A 118 -14.00 -10.58 5.06
N ASP A 119 -13.10 -11.37 5.67
CA ASP A 119 -12.63 -11.16 7.02
C ASP A 119 -11.16 -11.61 7.17
N ILE A 120 -10.31 -10.71 7.67
CA ILE A 120 -8.88 -10.97 7.91
C ILE A 120 -8.64 -12.13 8.88
N ARG A 121 -9.55 -12.39 9.80
CA ARG A 121 -9.42 -13.45 10.81
C ARG A 121 -9.34 -14.85 10.17
N LEU A 122 -9.97 -15.03 9.00
CA LEU A 122 -9.94 -16.30 8.27
C LEU A 122 -8.52 -16.78 7.92
N PHE A 123 -7.57 -15.86 7.75
CA PHE A 123 -6.16 -16.21 7.52
C PHE A 123 -5.51 -16.91 8.72
N PHE A 124 -6.04 -16.72 9.93
CA PHE A 124 -5.40 -17.14 11.18
C PHE A 124 -6.21 -18.17 11.96
N GLU A 125 -7.45 -18.46 11.56
CA GLU A 125 -8.31 -19.44 12.22
C GLU A 125 -7.95 -20.89 11.88
N ASN A 126 -7.12 -21.10 10.87
CA ASN A 126 -6.67 -22.42 10.41
C ASN A 126 -7.84 -23.37 10.04
N ASP A 127 -8.94 -22.80 9.53
CA ASP A 127 -10.10 -23.58 9.07
C ASP A 127 -9.76 -24.31 7.77
N VAL A 128 -9.81 -25.64 7.79
CA VAL A 128 -9.48 -26.48 6.63
C VAL A 128 -10.38 -26.20 5.42
N ARG A 129 -11.63 -25.81 5.63
CA ARG A 129 -12.57 -25.43 4.55
C ARG A 129 -12.09 -24.18 3.83
N PHE A 130 -11.59 -23.19 4.59
CA PHE A 130 -10.99 -21.99 4.02
C PHE A 130 -9.70 -22.32 3.24
N LEU A 131 -8.80 -23.10 3.84
CA LEU A 131 -7.51 -23.44 3.23
C LEU A 131 -7.67 -24.26 1.94
N ASN A 132 -8.70 -25.12 1.86
CA ASN A 132 -8.95 -25.96 0.68
C ASN A 132 -9.37 -25.17 -0.57
N GLN A 133 -9.75 -23.89 -0.45
CA GLN A 133 -10.09 -23.02 -1.58
C GLN A 133 -8.86 -22.65 -2.44
N PHE A 134 -7.65 -22.83 -1.91
CA PHE A 134 -6.40 -22.41 -2.54
C PHE A 134 -5.53 -23.59 -3.03
N LYS A 135 -6.11 -24.77 -3.18
CA LYS A 135 -5.44 -25.98 -3.70
C LYS A 135 -5.57 -26.09 -5.21
#